data_a6e51ba75acf8a663ad9bf03060b10b3
#
_entry.id   a6e51ba75acf8a663ad9bf03060b10b3
#
_cell.length_a   1.000
_cell.length_b   1.000
_cell.length_c   1.000
_cell.angle_alpha   90.00
_cell.angle_beta   90.00
_cell.angle_gamma   90.00
#
_symmetry.space_group_name_H-M   'P 1'
#
loop_
_entity.id
_entity.type
_entity.pdbx_description
1 polymer ?
#
loop_
_entity_poly.entity_id
_entity_poly.type
_entity_poly.pdbx_seq_one_letter_code
_entity_poly.pdbx_strand_id
1 'polypeptide(L)'
;TINNAKKALKWVCEILGSNGLKNFVAVCSAKEKALDFGILKENIFEFDEWVGGRFSVWGPIGLPVMLSIGTDQFKNFLDGASQIDNHFKNEEISYNIPIILALIGFWHSSICQYSSRAILPYDSKLEYLPTYLQQLDMESNGKSVNLNGERINYPTTPVIWGHIGTNSQHAFFQFLHQSNQVIPCEFLLGANCLDNKYYDSHHLQLIVNCLAQSEALMFGIKNETQFKEETNQHRNCDGNKPSTILIYKQITPKILGK
;
A
#
# COMPACT_ATOMS: atom_id res chain seq x y z
N THR A 1 8.70 19.35 12.51
CA THR A 1 7.95 20.11 11.48
C THR A 1 8.37 21.58 11.45
N ILE A 2 8.24 22.34 12.55
CA ILE A 2 8.58 23.79 12.59
C ILE A 2 10.04 24.07 12.18
N ASN A 3 10.99 23.24 12.58
CA ASN A 3 12.39 23.41 12.18
C ASN A 3 12.59 23.29 10.66
N ASN A 4 11.85 22.37 10.01
CA ASN A 4 11.89 22.23 8.55
C ASN A 4 11.23 23.43 7.87
N ALA A 5 10.11 23.93 8.41
CA ALA A 5 9.45 25.13 7.92
C ALA A 5 10.36 26.36 8.01
N LYS A 6 11.11 26.55 9.12
CA LYS A 6 12.09 27.62 9.28
C LYS A 6 13.21 27.53 8.25
N LYS A 7 13.73 26.32 7.97
CA LYS A 7 14.75 26.13 6.91
C LYS A 7 14.22 26.45 5.52
N ALA A 8 13.00 25.98 5.21
CA ALA A 8 12.35 26.29 3.94
C ALA A 8 12.09 27.80 3.79
N LEU A 9 11.62 28.46 4.86
CA LEU A 9 11.42 29.91 4.83
C LEU A 9 12.73 30.66 4.58
N LYS A 10 13.83 30.29 5.23
CA LYS A 10 15.13 30.89 5.00
C LYS A 10 15.52 30.79 3.51
N TRP A 11 15.43 29.59 2.95
CA TRP A 11 15.73 29.35 1.53
C TRP A 11 14.85 30.18 0.59
N VAL A 12 13.53 30.23 0.84
CA VAL A 12 12.60 31.02 0.02
C VAL A 12 12.90 32.53 0.14
N CYS A 13 13.21 33.02 1.36
CA CYS A 13 13.55 34.43 1.57
C CYS A 13 14.88 34.83 0.95
N GLU A 14 15.84 33.94 0.78
CA GLU A 14 17.09 34.19 0.04
C GLU A 14 16.79 34.50 -1.43
N ILE A 15 15.73 33.96 -2.01
CA ILE A 15 15.33 34.13 -3.42
C ILE A 15 14.33 35.28 -3.58
N LEU A 16 13.29 35.32 -2.74
CA LEU A 16 12.13 36.23 -2.87
C LEU A 16 12.14 37.39 -1.89
N GLY A 17 13.19 37.53 -1.07
CA GLY A 17 13.28 38.56 -0.03
C GLY A 17 12.24 38.38 1.07
N SER A 18 11.90 39.47 1.77
CA SER A 18 10.95 39.48 2.89
C SER A 18 9.52 39.00 2.52
N ASN A 19 9.18 39.02 1.24
CA ASN A 19 7.88 38.54 0.76
C ASN A 19 7.77 37.01 0.67
N GLY A 20 8.86 36.28 0.93
CA GLY A 20 8.88 34.81 0.83
C GLY A 20 7.80 34.11 1.64
N LEU A 21 7.49 34.63 2.83
CA LEU A 21 6.48 34.06 3.73
C LEU A 21 5.04 34.05 3.14
N LYS A 22 4.73 35.01 2.26
CA LYS A 22 3.40 35.10 1.61
C LYS A 22 3.10 33.88 0.72
N ASN A 23 4.12 33.13 0.32
CA ASN A 23 3.97 31.93 -0.50
C ASN A 23 3.81 30.64 0.34
N PHE A 24 3.76 30.78 1.67
CA PHE A 24 3.56 29.65 2.55
C PHE A 24 2.09 29.41 2.80
N VAL A 25 1.74 28.14 2.79
CA VAL A 25 0.44 27.62 3.18
C VAL A 25 0.67 26.67 4.34
N ALA A 26 -0.17 26.75 5.37
CA ALA A 26 -0.15 25.80 6.47
C ALA A 26 -1.35 24.85 6.38
N VAL A 27 -1.07 23.56 6.51
CA VAL A 27 -2.08 22.52 6.74
C VAL A 27 -1.79 21.93 8.11
N CYS A 28 -2.61 22.24 9.10
CA CYS A 28 -2.32 21.89 10.49
C CYS A 28 -3.57 21.84 11.39
N SER A 29 -3.47 21.14 12.51
CA SER A 29 -4.47 21.17 13.59
C SER A 29 -4.23 22.33 14.59
N ALA A 30 -3.02 22.92 14.59
CA ALA A 30 -2.63 23.96 15.52
C ALA A 30 -2.55 25.34 14.83
N LYS A 31 -3.71 25.94 14.57
CA LYS A 31 -3.86 27.22 13.89
C LYS A 31 -3.03 28.33 14.51
N GLU A 32 -3.07 28.47 15.83
CA GLU A 32 -2.35 29.54 16.54
C GLU A 32 -0.84 29.48 16.27
N LYS A 33 -0.25 28.29 16.24
CA LYS A 33 1.17 28.10 15.89
C LYS A 33 1.50 28.49 14.45
N ALA A 34 0.54 28.35 13.52
CA ALA A 34 0.72 28.79 12.15
C ALA A 34 0.63 30.32 12.04
N LEU A 35 -0.28 30.95 12.77
CA LEU A 35 -0.38 32.41 12.86
C LEU A 35 0.88 33.01 13.51
N ASP A 36 1.36 32.44 14.63
CA ASP A 36 2.61 32.85 15.31
C ASP A 36 3.84 32.71 14.41
N PHE A 37 3.83 31.73 13.50
CA PHE A 37 4.86 31.56 12.47
C PHE A 37 4.80 32.66 11.41
N GLY A 38 3.69 33.37 11.29
CA GLY A 38 3.44 34.46 10.34
C GLY A 38 2.66 34.04 9.08
N ILE A 39 2.06 32.87 9.05
CA ILE A 39 1.20 32.44 7.93
C ILE A 39 -0.07 33.28 7.94
N LEU A 40 -0.48 33.77 6.78
CA LEU A 40 -1.73 34.49 6.61
C LEU A 40 -2.93 33.57 6.93
N LYS A 41 -3.94 34.12 7.60
CA LYS A 41 -5.12 33.35 8.03
C LYS A 41 -5.83 32.65 6.88
N GLU A 42 -5.90 33.27 5.72
CA GLU A 42 -6.48 32.73 4.48
C GLU A 42 -5.66 31.58 3.87
N ASN A 43 -4.39 31.43 4.28
CA ASN A 43 -3.49 30.37 3.84
C ASN A 43 -3.38 29.21 4.84
N ILE A 44 -4.27 29.17 5.84
CA ILE A 44 -4.29 28.10 6.85
C ILE A 44 -5.49 27.19 6.59
N PHE A 45 -5.21 25.94 6.27
CA PHE A 45 -6.18 24.87 6.12
C PHE A 45 -6.14 23.98 7.35
N GLU A 46 -7.22 24.01 8.13
CA GLU A 46 -7.31 23.31 9.40
C GLU A 46 -7.87 21.90 9.22
N PHE A 47 -7.43 20.99 10.07
CA PHE A 47 -8.02 19.67 10.28
C PHE A 47 -8.00 19.34 11.77
N ASP A 48 -8.86 18.45 12.20
CA ASP A 48 -9.02 18.09 13.60
C ASP A 48 -7.88 17.21 14.12
N GLU A 49 -7.57 17.30 15.41
CA GLU A 49 -6.48 16.57 16.06
C GLU A 49 -6.62 15.03 16.01
N TRP A 50 -7.86 14.54 15.84
CA TRP A 50 -8.13 13.12 15.72
C TRP A 50 -7.72 12.52 14.35
N VAL A 51 -7.37 13.34 13.37
CA VAL A 51 -6.93 12.89 12.04
C VAL A 51 -5.50 12.38 12.15
N GLY A 52 -5.32 11.07 12.20
CA GLY A 52 -3.99 10.44 12.17
C GLY A 52 -3.29 10.60 10.83
N GLY A 53 -1.95 10.77 10.83
CA GLY A 53 -1.16 11.05 9.63
C GLY A 53 -1.37 10.04 8.49
N ARG A 54 -1.39 8.73 8.80
CA ARG A 54 -1.59 7.66 7.80
C ARG A 54 -3.00 7.60 7.20
N PHE A 55 -3.97 8.30 7.79
CA PHE A 55 -5.35 8.41 7.30
C PHE A 55 -5.67 9.80 6.74
N SER A 56 -4.68 10.69 6.61
CA SER A 56 -4.90 12.12 6.42
C SER A 56 -5.01 12.57 4.96
N VAL A 57 -4.63 11.74 4.00
CA VAL A 57 -4.63 12.09 2.56
C VAL A 57 -6.03 12.45 2.04
N TRP A 58 -7.08 11.97 2.69
CA TRP A 58 -8.49 12.19 2.36
C TRP A 58 -9.00 13.61 2.71
N GLY A 59 -8.27 14.32 3.55
CA GLY A 59 -8.61 15.65 4.04
C GLY A 59 -7.65 16.75 3.57
N PRO A 60 -7.54 17.87 4.29
CA PRO A 60 -6.71 19.01 3.90
C PRO A 60 -5.23 18.67 3.69
N ILE A 61 -4.69 17.63 4.35
CA ILE A 61 -3.31 17.15 4.15
C ILE A 61 -3.10 16.62 2.72
N GLY A 62 -4.16 16.24 2.02
CA GLY A 62 -4.13 15.89 0.59
C GLY A 62 -3.90 17.08 -0.35
N LEU A 63 -3.82 18.33 0.15
CA LEU A 63 -3.62 19.52 -0.68
C LEU A 63 -2.43 19.42 -1.65
N PRO A 64 -1.23 18.95 -1.26
CA PRO A 64 -0.12 18.78 -2.21
C PRO A 64 -0.44 17.80 -3.35
N VAL A 65 -1.17 16.74 -3.04
CA VAL A 65 -1.63 15.76 -4.06
C VAL A 65 -2.62 16.43 -5.00
N MET A 66 -3.62 17.16 -4.45
CA MET A 66 -4.60 17.89 -5.25
C MET A 66 -3.95 18.92 -6.18
N LEU A 67 -2.95 19.65 -5.70
CA LEU A 67 -2.20 20.61 -6.52
C LEU A 67 -1.40 19.92 -7.63
N SER A 68 -0.89 18.72 -7.38
CA SER A 68 -0.08 17.97 -8.34
C SER A 68 -0.92 17.33 -9.45
N ILE A 69 -2.09 16.75 -9.12
CA ILE A 69 -2.91 16.00 -10.09
C ILE A 69 -4.12 16.77 -10.59
N GLY A 70 -4.42 17.94 -10.02
CA GLY A 70 -5.59 18.75 -10.29
C GLY A 70 -6.82 18.33 -9.49
N THR A 71 -7.74 19.28 -9.33
CA THR A 71 -8.94 19.13 -8.47
C THR A 71 -9.86 18.01 -8.93
N ASP A 72 -10.05 17.83 -10.24
CA ASP A 72 -10.94 16.80 -10.78
C ASP A 72 -10.40 15.39 -10.54
N GLN A 73 -9.09 15.19 -10.69
CA GLN A 73 -8.45 13.91 -10.40
C GLN A 73 -8.44 13.62 -8.89
N PHE A 74 -8.29 14.64 -8.05
CA PHE A 74 -8.38 14.48 -6.61
C PHE A 74 -9.82 14.13 -6.18
N LYS A 75 -10.85 14.74 -6.79
CA LYS A 75 -12.26 14.33 -6.58
C LYS A 75 -12.47 12.87 -6.99
N ASN A 76 -11.93 12.44 -8.14
CA ASN A 76 -11.99 11.03 -8.54
C ASN A 76 -11.36 10.10 -7.50
N PHE A 77 -10.26 10.51 -6.89
CA PHE A 77 -9.61 9.76 -5.80
C PHE A 77 -10.53 9.63 -4.58
N LEU A 78 -11.16 10.73 -4.14
CA LEU A 78 -12.14 10.73 -3.04
C LEU A 78 -13.40 9.93 -3.38
N ASP A 79 -13.87 9.99 -4.63
CA ASP A 79 -14.99 9.18 -5.12
C ASP A 79 -14.68 7.67 -5.06
N GLY A 80 -13.42 7.29 -5.31
CA GLY A 80 -12.97 5.92 -5.13
C GLY A 80 -13.14 5.44 -3.70
N ALA A 81 -12.66 6.21 -2.73
CA ALA A 81 -12.82 5.92 -1.30
C ALA A 81 -14.30 5.85 -0.88
N SER A 82 -15.12 6.81 -1.32
CA SER A 82 -16.55 6.79 -1.05
C SER A 82 -17.24 5.54 -1.61
N GLN A 83 -16.81 5.05 -2.77
CA GLN A 83 -17.36 3.82 -3.36
C GLN A 83 -17.01 2.59 -2.53
N ILE A 84 -15.78 2.46 -2.04
CA ILE A 84 -15.41 1.31 -1.21
C ILE A 84 -16.04 1.39 0.18
N ASP A 85 -16.24 2.59 0.72
CA ASP A 85 -17.00 2.79 1.96
C ASP A 85 -18.46 2.33 1.82
N ASN A 86 -19.10 2.67 0.70
CA ASN A 86 -20.45 2.23 0.42
C ASN A 86 -20.53 0.71 0.20
N HIS A 87 -19.55 0.13 -0.48
CA HIS A 87 -19.43 -1.32 -0.64
C HIS A 87 -19.26 -2.00 0.72
N PHE A 88 -18.36 -1.49 1.57
CA PHE A 88 -18.14 -2.03 2.92
C PHE A 88 -19.40 -2.01 3.77
N LYS A 89 -20.21 -0.95 3.69
CA LYS A 89 -21.42 -0.78 4.50
C LYS A 89 -22.59 -1.63 4.04
N ASN A 90 -22.72 -1.87 2.74
CA ASN A 90 -23.96 -2.36 2.15
C ASN A 90 -23.85 -3.76 1.52
N GLU A 91 -22.62 -4.23 1.22
CA GLU A 91 -22.42 -5.51 0.56
C GLU A 91 -22.53 -6.67 1.55
N GLU A 92 -23.08 -7.80 1.11
CA GLU A 92 -23.09 -9.03 1.89
C GLU A 92 -21.66 -9.48 2.24
N ILE A 93 -21.47 -10.06 3.42
CA ILE A 93 -20.16 -10.46 3.94
C ILE A 93 -19.39 -11.34 2.94
N SER A 94 -20.08 -12.24 2.27
CA SER A 94 -19.51 -13.18 1.28
C SER A 94 -18.97 -12.51 0.01
N TYR A 95 -19.35 -11.26 -0.26
CA TYR A 95 -18.91 -10.46 -1.39
C TYR A 95 -18.22 -9.16 -0.98
N ASN A 96 -18.10 -8.91 0.32
CA ASN A 96 -17.53 -7.70 0.88
C ASN A 96 -15.99 -7.79 0.88
N ILE A 97 -15.36 -7.20 -0.13
CA ILE A 97 -13.91 -7.30 -0.35
C ILE A 97 -13.09 -6.88 0.87
N PRO A 98 -13.31 -5.70 1.52
CA PRO A 98 -12.58 -5.33 2.73
C PRO A 98 -12.73 -6.33 3.87
N ILE A 99 -13.93 -6.85 4.10
CA ILE A 99 -14.18 -7.85 5.16
C ILE A 99 -13.45 -9.15 4.83
N ILE A 100 -13.54 -9.64 3.59
CA ILE A 100 -12.87 -10.87 3.16
C ILE A 100 -11.35 -10.75 3.34
N LEU A 101 -10.76 -9.63 2.90
CA LEU A 101 -9.32 -9.40 3.05
C LEU A 101 -8.90 -9.32 4.53
N ALA A 102 -9.70 -8.67 5.37
CA ALA A 102 -9.46 -8.61 6.81
C ALA A 102 -9.52 -9.99 7.46
N LEU A 103 -10.51 -10.82 7.10
CA LEU A 103 -10.65 -12.18 7.61
C LEU A 103 -9.51 -13.09 7.16
N ILE A 104 -9.08 -13.00 5.91
CA ILE A 104 -7.90 -13.72 5.38
C ILE A 104 -6.64 -13.29 6.13
N GLY A 105 -6.45 -11.98 6.31
CA GLY A 105 -5.31 -11.43 7.06
C GLY A 105 -5.28 -11.91 8.51
N PHE A 106 -6.42 -11.90 9.19
CA PHE A 106 -6.58 -12.43 10.55
C PHE A 106 -6.29 -13.93 10.60
N TRP A 107 -6.83 -14.70 9.67
CA TRP A 107 -6.57 -16.13 9.56
C TRP A 107 -5.08 -16.42 9.43
N HIS A 108 -4.40 -15.75 8.51
CA HIS A 108 -2.97 -15.94 8.30
C HIS A 108 -2.12 -15.53 9.50
N SER A 109 -2.36 -14.36 10.08
CA SER A 109 -1.53 -13.83 11.16
C SER A 109 -1.84 -14.44 12.51
N SER A 110 -3.13 -14.54 12.88
CA SER A 110 -3.52 -14.92 14.25
C SER A 110 -3.78 -16.43 14.40
N ILE A 111 -4.31 -17.10 13.37
CA ILE A 111 -4.61 -18.53 13.43
C ILE A 111 -3.43 -19.36 12.92
N CYS A 112 -2.94 -19.08 11.70
CA CYS A 112 -1.80 -19.77 11.13
C CYS A 112 -0.45 -19.28 11.70
N GLN A 113 -0.43 -18.16 12.41
CA GLN A 113 0.76 -17.54 13.00
C GLN A 113 1.86 -17.21 11.98
N TYR A 114 1.48 -16.87 10.75
CA TYR A 114 2.44 -16.41 9.76
C TYR A 114 2.92 -15.02 10.12
N SER A 115 4.24 -14.88 10.32
CA SER A 115 4.84 -13.68 10.91
C SER A 115 4.99 -12.51 9.93
N SER A 116 4.83 -12.74 8.63
CA SER A 116 4.95 -11.69 7.62
C SER A 116 4.00 -11.89 6.45
N ARG A 117 3.76 -10.81 5.70
CA ARG A 117 2.92 -10.76 4.50
C ARG A 117 3.63 -9.92 3.43
N ALA A 118 3.74 -10.46 2.22
CA ALA A 118 4.38 -9.80 1.10
C ALA A 118 3.34 -9.13 0.20
N ILE A 119 3.53 -7.83 -0.06
CA ILE A 119 2.71 -7.03 -0.99
C ILE A 119 3.47 -6.86 -2.28
N LEU A 120 2.93 -7.38 -3.37
CA LEU A 120 3.63 -7.56 -4.65
C LEU A 120 2.85 -6.89 -5.80
N PRO A 121 2.92 -5.55 -5.93
CA PRO A 121 2.28 -4.88 -7.05
C PRO A 121 2.94 -5.24 -8.38
N TYR A 122 2.14 -5.67 -9.35
CA TYR A 122 2.56 -5.81 -10.74
C TYR A 122 2.19 -4.55 -11.55
N ASP A 123 2.44 -3.40 -10.92
CA ASP A 123 2.25 -2.07 -11.48
C ASP A 123 3.28 -1.12 -10.87
N SER A 124 4.15 -0.53 -11.68
CA SER A 124 5.23 0.36 -11.20
C SER A 124 4.71 1.61 -10.48
N LYS A 125 3.48 2.04 -10.76
CA LYS A 125 2.85 3.18 -10.09
C LYS A 125 2.50 2.88 -8.62
N LEU A 126 2.47 1.63 -8.24
CA LEU A 126 2.24 1.17 -6.87
C LEU A 126 3.54 0.82 -6.11
N GLU A 127 4.69 1.28 -6.59
CA GLU A 127 6.00 1.00 -5.97
C GLU A 127 6.04 1.30 -4.47
N TYR A 128 5.42 2.40 -4.05
CA TYR A 128 5.41 2.84 -2.64
C TYR A 128 4.26 2.28 -1.83
N LEU A 129 3.35 1.51 -2.43
CA LEU A 129 2.20 0.93 -1.72
C LEU A 129 2.62 0.03 -0.55
N PRO A 130 3.62 -0.88 -0.68
CA PRO A 130 4.07 -1.68 0.46
C PRO A 130 4.55 -0.81 1.63
N THR A 131 5.31 0.25 1.35
CA THR A 131 5.81 1.19 2.37
C THR A 131 4.66 1.96 3.05
N TYR A 132 3.65 2.38 2.29
CA TYR A 132 2.46 3.01 2.85
C TYR A 132 1.69 2.05 3.78
N LEU A 133 1.49 0.80 3.34
CA LEU A 133 0.81 -0.22 4.12
C LEU A 133 1.58 -0.63 5.40
N GLN A 134 2.91 -0.50 5.41
CA GLN A 134 3.70 -0.68 6.64
C GLN A 134 3.21 0.24 7.74
N GLN A 135 3.10 1.53 7.48
CA GLN A 135 2.59 2.46 8.47
C GLN A 135 1.10 2.25 8.73
N LEU A 136 0.31 2.07 7.68
CA LEU A 136 -1.15 1.93 7.80
C LEU A 136 -1.53 0.74 8.68
N ASP A 137 -0.93 -0.43 8.47
CA ASP A 137 -1.27 -1.67 9.18
C ASP A 137 -0.42 -1.86 10.44
N MET A 138 0.92 -1.85 10.33
CA MET A 138 1.80 -2.19 11.44
C MET A 138 1.74 -1.17 12.59
N GLU A 139 1.65 0.13 12.30
CA GLU A 139 1.49 1.15 13.34
C GLU A 139 0.09 1.13 13.94
N SER A 140 -0.95 0.86 13.14
CA SER A 140 -2.34 0.79 13.62
C SER A 140 -2.57 -0.43 14.51
N ASN A 141 -2.15 -1.61 14.04
CA ASN A 141 -2.48 -2.89 14.65
C ASN A 141 -1.35 -3.48 15.50
N GLY A 142 -0.11 -3.00 15.37
CA GLY A 142 1.05 -3.49 16.14
C GLY A 142 0.96 -3.12 17.62
N LYS A 143 0.02 -3.71 18.34
CA LYS A 143 -0.28 -3.43 19.75
C LYS A 143 -0.15 -4.70 20.60
N SER A 144 0.21 -4.53 21.84
CA SER A 144 0.31 -5.60 22.84
C SER A 144 -0.84 -5.63 23.84
N VAL A 145 -1.81 -4.71 23.67
CA VAL A 145 -2.97 -4.57 24.56
C VAL A 145 -4.24 -4.37 23.72
N ASN A 146 -5.38 -4.77 24.27
CA ASN A 146 -6.70 -4.49 23.71
C ASN A 146 -7.17 -3.07 24.07
N LEU A 147 -8.40 -2.69 23.68
CA LEU A 147 -8.98 -1.38 23.98
C LEU A 147 -9.17 -1.10 25.47
N ASN A 148 -9.23 -2.12 26.32
CA ASN A 148 -9.34 -1.99 27.76
C ASN A 148 -7.96 -1.89 28.45
N GLY A 149 -6.85 -1.93 27.70
CA GLY A 149 -5.49 -1.92 28.24
C GLY A 149 -5.01 -3.29 28.75
N GLU A 150 -5.76 -4.35 28.51
CA GLU A 150 -5.40 -5.72 28.91
C GLU A 150 -4.41 -6.32 27.91
N ARG A 151 -3.40 -7.03 28.41
CA ARG A 151 -2.42 -7.73 27.59
C ARG A 151 -3.08 -8.81 26.74
N ILE A 152 -2.72 -8.85 25.46
CA ILE A 152 -3.10 -9.92 24.53
C ILE A 152 -1.92 -10.85 24.26
N ASN A 153 -2.20 -12.11 23.95
CA ASN A 153 -1.22 -13.17 23.73
C ASN A 153 -1.20 -13.73 22.30
N TYR A 154 -1.76 -12.99 21.36
CA TYR A 154 -1.79 -13.36 19.94
C TYR A 154 -1.20 -12.23 19.07
N PRO A 155 -0.64 -12.55 17.89
CA PRO A 155 -0.20 -11.54 16.93
C PRO A 155 -1.36 -10.69 16.43
N THR A 156 -1.19 -9.38 16.35
CA THR A 156 -2.21 -8.42 15.90
C THR A 156 -2.00 -7.97 14.47
N THR A 157 -0.79 -8.10 13.96
CA THR A 157 -0.43 -7.81 12.56
C THR A 157 0.86 -8.54 12.19
N PRO A 158 1.01 -8.99 10.95
CA PRO A 158 2.27 -9.51 10.44
C PRO A 158 3.21 -8.35 10.08
N VAL A 159 4.49 -8.65 9.86
CA VAL A 159 5.42 -7.73 9.19
C VAL A 159 5.00 -7.55 7.74
N ILE A 160 4.70 -6.32 7.34
CA ILE A 160 4.37 -5.96 5.96
C ILE A 160 5.65 -5.59 5.23
N TRP A 161 5.88 -6.19 4.07
CA TRP A 161 7.00 -5.90 3.20
C TRP A 161 6.66 -6.23 1.75
N GLY A 162 7.51 -5.88 0.83
CA GLY A 162 7.33 -6.19 -0.58
C GLY A 162 7.90 -5.11 -1.50
N HIS A 163 7.76 -5.35 -2.78
CA HIS A 163 8.22 -4.46 -3.83
C HIS A 163 7.49 -4.82 -5.14
N ILE A 164 7.75 -4.07 -6.22
CA ILE A 164 7.22 -4.37 -7.57
C ILE A 164 7.54 -5.81 -7.97
N GLY A 165 6.51 -6.54 -8.40
CA GLY A 165 6.55 -7.97 -8.63
C GLY A 165 7.68 -8.45 -9.55
N THR A 166 7.84 -7.83 -10.74
CA THR A 166 8.88 -8.23 -11.72
C THR A 166 10.29 -8.07 -11.18
N ASN A 167 10.60 -6.95 -10.52
CA ASN A 167 11.92 -6.73 -9.92
C ASN A 167 12.18 -7.69 -8.76
N SER A 168 11.15 -7.99 -7.99
CA SER A 168 11.20 -8.88 -6.82
C SER A 168 11.50 -10.33 -7.19
N GLN A 169 11.16 -10.76 -8.42
CA GLN A 169 11.47 -12.10 -8.90
C GLN A 169 12.99 -12.39 -8.84
N HIS A 170 13.81 -11.38 -9.04
CA HIS A 170 15.27 -11.50 -8.98
C HIS A 170 15.85 -11.19 -7.59
N ALA A 171 15.01 -10.79 -6.62
CA ALA A 171 15.48 -10.42 -5.28
C ALA A 171 15.12 -11.48 -4.23
N PHE A 172 13.86 -11.87 -4.11
CA PHE A 172 13.40 -12.72 -3.01
C PHE A 172 12.35 -13.78 -3.39
N PHE A 173 11.98 -13.95 -4.64
CA PHE A 173 10.99 -14.98 -5.01
C PHE A 173 11.49 -16.40 -4.77
N GLN A 174 12.81 -16.65 -4.90
CA GLN A 174 13.36 -17.93 -4.51
C GLN A 174 13.04 -18.27 -3.04
N PHE A 175 13.17 -17.30 -2.14
CA PHE A 175 12.78 -17.47 -0.74
C PHE A 175 11.28 -17.76 -0.60
N LEU A 176 10.41 -17.05 -1.33
CA LEU A 176 8.97 -17.30 -1.30
C LEU A 176 8.62 -18.72 -1.73
N HIS A 177 9.28 -19.26 -2.77
CA HIS A 177 9.00 -20.58 -3.32
C HIS A 177 9.65 -21.72 -2.52
N GLN A 178 10.90 -21.57 -2.10
CA GLN A 178 11.72 -22.67 -1.60
C GLN A 178 11.97 -22.67 -0.09
N SER A 179 11.71 -21.55 0.60
CA SER A 179 11.86 -21.49 2.05
C SER A 179 10.81 -22.36 2.76
N ASN A 180 11.18 -22.91 3.91
CA ASN A 180 10.25 -23.58 4.82
C ASN A 180 9.26 -22.62 5.49
N GLN A 181 9.50 -21.30 5.40
CA GLN A 181 8.57 -20.29 5.91
C GLN A 181 7.43 -20.08 4.92
N VAL A 182 6.21 -20.01 5.44
CA VAL A 182 5.03 -19.65 4.65
C VAL A 182 4.80 -18.16 4.77
N ILE A 183 4.89 -17.47 3.63
CA ILE A 183 4.65 -16.03 3.51
C ILE A 183 3.42 -15.83 2.62
N PRO A 184 2.28 -15.41 3.18
CA PRO A 184 1.14 -15.00 2.35
C PRO A 184 1.52 -13.86 1.42
N CYS A 185 1.20 -14.02 0.13
CA CYS A 185 1.52 -13.03 -0.90
C CYS A 185 0.25 -12.36 -1.41
N GLU A 186 0.27 -11.05 -1.53
CA GLU A 186 -0.80 -10.26 -2.15
C GLU A 186 -0.28 -9.64 -3.44
N PHE A 187 -0.81 -10.10 -4.55
CA PHE A 187 -0.53 -9.58 -5.88
C PHE A 187 -1.57 -8.53 -6.26
N LEU A 188 -1.11 -7.38 -6.76
CA LEU A 188 -1.98 -6.34 -7.29
C LEU A 188 -1.73 -6.23 -8.79
N LEU A 189 -2.76 -6.43 -9.61
CA LEU A 189 -2.64 -6.60 -11.04
C LEU A 189 -3.65 -5.74 -11.80
N GLY A 190 -3.17 -4.87 -12.70
CA GLY A 190 -4.00 -4.16 -13.65
C GLY A 190 -4.38 -5.04 -14.84
N ALA A 191 -5.67 -5.14 -15.16
CA ALA A 191 -6.12 -5.88 -16.33
C ALA A 191 -5.77 -5.16 -17.64
N ASN A 192 -5.71 -3.83 -17.64
CA ASN A 192 -5.40 -3.02 -18.82
C ASN A 192 -4.15 -2.16 -18.59
N CYS A 193 -3.36 -1.99 -19.66
CA CYS A 193 -2.27 -1.03 -19.71
C CYS A 193 -2.80 0.40 -19.90
N LEU A 194 -2.09 1.41 -19.37
CA LEU A 194 -2.42 2.83 -19.59
C LEU A 194 -2.06 3.31 -21.00
N ASP A 195 -1.00 2.75 -21.59
CA ASP A 195 -0.48 3.15 -22.90
C ASP A 195 -0.78 2.09 -23.96
N ASN A 196 -2.00 2.13 -24.51
CA ASN A 196 -2.52 1.12 -25.44
C ASN A 196 -1.77 1.02 -26.79
N LYS A 197 -0.85 1.93 -27.12
CA LYS A 197 -0.27 1.96 -28.48
C LYS A 197 0.99 1.11 -28.70
N TYR A 198 1.76 0.81 -27.66
CA TYR A 198 3.08 0.18 -27.83
C TYR A 198 3.41 -0.96 -26.87
N TYR A 199 2.56 -1.28 -25.90
CA TYR A 199 2.92 -2.14 -24.77
C TYR A 199 2.02 -3.35 -24.51
N ASP A 200 1.07 -3.67 -25.40
CA ASP A 200 0.12 -4.77 -25.17
C ASP A 200 0.80 -6.12 -24.92
N SER A 201 1.89 -6.43 -25.64
CA SER A 201 2.63 -7.68 -25.45
C SER A 201 3.40 -7.72 -24.12
N HIS A 202 3.99 -6.59 -23.70
CA HIS A 202 4.69 -6.50 -22.41
C HIS A 202 3.72 -6.58 -21.24
N HIS A 203 2.55 -5.92 -21.36
CA HIS A 203 1.54 -5.98 -20.31
C HIS A 203 0.95 -7.39 -20.20
N LEU A 204 0.71 -8.07 -21.30
CA LEU A 204 0.27 -9.47 -21.29
C LEU A 204 1.31 -10.38 -20.63
N GLN A 205 2.60 -10.19 -20.90
CA GLN A 205 3.68 -10.91 -20.23
C GLN A 205 3.69 -10.62 -18.72
N LEU A 206 3.44 -9.37 -18.31
CA LEU A 206 3.33 -8.99 -16.91
C LEU A 206 2.18 -9.74 -16.23
N ILE A 207 1.01 -9.80 -16.86
CA ILE A 207 -0.16 -10.56 -16.36
C ILE A 207 0.20 -12.04 -16.22
N VAL A 208 0.74 -12.65 -17.27
CA VAL A 208 1.12 -14.07 -17.28
C VAL A 208 2.13 -14.36 -16.18
N ASN A 209 3.15 -13.52 -16.02
CA ASN A 209 4.14 -13.68 -14.97
C ASN A 209 3.51 -13.61 -13.57
N CYS A 210 2.61 -12.66 -13.33
CA CYS A 210 1.90 -12.53 -12.04
C CYS A 210 1.09 -13.79 -11.72
N LEU A 211 0.29 -14.25 -12.67
CA LEU A 211 -0.55 -15.45 -12.49
C LEU A 211 0.28 -16.71 -12.31
N ALA A 212 1.36 -16.88 -13.10
CA ALA A 212 2.26 -18.01 -12.98
C ALA A 212 2.96 -18.07 -11.62
N GLN A 213 3.32 -16.92 -11.03
CA GLN A 213 3.90 -16.87 -9.68
C GLN A 213 2.90 -17.32 -8.62
N SER A 214 1.66 -16.85 -8.70
CA SER A 214 0.59 -17.28 -7.79
C SER A 214 0.30 -18.78 -7.92
N GLU A 215 0.23 -19.29 -9.16
CA GLU A 215 0.02 -20.70 -9.46
C GLU A 215 1.16 -21.57 -8.90
N ALA A 216 2.42 -21.16 -9.13
CA ALA A 216 3.58 -21.88 -8.61
C ALA A 216 3.67 -21.86 -7.08
N LEU A 217 3.23 -20.79 -6.41
CA LEU A 217 3.11 -20.76 -4.95
C LEU A 217 2.05 -21.73 -4.43
N MET A 218 0.93 -21.87 -5.16
CA MET A 218 -0.17 -22.74 -4.76
C MET A 218 0.15 -24.22 -4.99
N PHE A 219 0.57 -24.59 -6.19
CA PHE A 219 0.74 -25.99 -6.59
C PHE A 219 2.16 -26.52 -6.43
N GLY A 220 3.16 -25.63 -6.35
CA GLY A 220 4.56 -26.01 -6.41
C GLY A 220 5.02 -26.42 -7.81
N ILE A 221 6.28 -26.78 -7.91
CA ILE A 221 6.90 -27.32 -9.14
C ILE A 221 7.72 -28.53 -8.74
N LYS A 222 7.37 -29.69 -9.27
CA LYS A 222 8.15 -30.92 -9.16
C LYS A 222 8.86 -31.16 -10.49
N ASN A 223 10.16 -31.14 -10.48
CA ASN A 223 10.96 -31.53 -11.65
C ASN A 223 10.95 -33.05 -11.78
N GLU A 224 9.98 -33.63 -12.47
CA GLU A 224 9.97 -35.01 -12.90
C GLU A 224 10.90 -35.19 -14.10
N THR A 225 12.19 -34.99 -13.95
CA THR A 225 13.13 -35.41 -14.96
C THR A 225 13.36 -36.91 -14.82
N GLN A 226 13.37 -37.63 -15.95
CA GLN A 226 13.56 -39.07 -16.05
C GLN A 226 14.93 -39.60 -15.53
N PHE A 227 15.76 -38.72 -15.03
CA PHE A 227 17.05 -39.05 -14.40
C PHE A 227 16.87 -39.05 -12.88
N LYS A 228 16.86 -40.23 -12.32
CA LYS A 228 16.87 -40.56 -10.87
C LYS A 228 18.17 -40.09 -10.20
N GLU A 229 18.45 -38.82 -10.11
CA GLU A 229 19.53 -38.31 -9.30
C GLU A 229 18.94 -37.46 -8.15
N GLU A 230 19.40 -37.74 -6.94
CA GLU A 230 19.10 -37.08 -5.68
C GLU A 230 19.32 -35.53 -5.73
N THR A 231 20.03 -35.06 -6.75
CA THR A 231 20.38 -33.65 -6.98
C THR A 231 19.20 -32.74 -7.43
N ASN A 232 18.06 -33.30 -7.77
CA ASN A 232 16.90 -32.51 -8.27
C ASN A 232 16.07 -31.86 -7.18
N GLN A 233 16.25 -32.18 -5.90
CA GLN A 233 15.51 -31.57 -4.79
C GLN A 233 15.73 -30.06 -4.68
N HIS A 234 16.89 -29.55 -5.07
CA HIS A 234 17.22 -28.11 -5.06
C HIS A 234 16.36 -27.27 -6.02
N ARG A 235 15.67 -27.91 -6.97
CA ARG A 235 14.79 -27.23 -7.96
C ARG A 235 13.32 -27.38 -7.65
N ASN A 236 12.97 -28.15 -6.64
CA ASN A 236 11.59 -28.36 -6.25
C ASN A 236 11.06 -27.16 -5.46
N CYS A 237 9.81 -26.84 -5.69
CA CYS A 237 9.04 -25.90 -4.91
C CYS A 237 7.83 -26.67 -4.38
N ASP A 238 7.64 -26.72 -3.06
CA ASP A 238 6.64 -27.60 -2.44
C ASP A 238 5.20 -27.14 -2.69
N GLY A 239 5.01 -25.86 -3.01
CA GLY A 239 3.66 -25.28 -3.12
C GLY A 239 2.99 -25.10 -1.76
N ASN A 240 1.66 -25.12 -1.75
CA ASN A 240 0.82 -24.91 -0.57
C ASN A 240 1.13 -23.59 0.17
N LYS A 241 1.49 -22.55 -0.59
CA LYS A 241 1.77 -21.19 -0.09
C LYS A 241 0.65 -20.25 -0.51
N PRO A 242 -0.06 -19.63 0.44
CA PRO A 242 -1.25 -18.86 0.13
C PRO A 242 -0.92 -17.57 -0.61
N SER A 243 -1.73 -17.24 -1.59
CA SER A 243 -1.68 -15.95 -2.26
C SER A 243 -3.08 -15.41 -2.56
N THR A 244 -3.19 -14.10 -2.61
CA THR A 244 -4.38 -13.36 -3.02
C THR A 244 -4.03 -12.51 -4.22
N ILE A 245 -4.89 -12.43 -5.22
CA ILE A 245 -4.71 -11.55 -6.37
C ILE A 245 -5.83 -10.52 -6.37
N LEU A 246 -5.49 -9.25 -6.25
CA LEU A 246 -6.39 -8.12 -6.42
C LEU A 246 -6.28 -7.61 -7.85
N ILE A 247 -7.33 -7.86 -8.64
CA ILE A 247 -7.37 -7.43 -10.04
C ILE A 247 -8.22 -6.17 -10.15
N TYR A 248 -7.64 -5.12 -10.72
CA TYR A 248 -8.34 -3.88 -11.05
C TYR A 248 -8.26 -3.60 -12.55
N LYS A 249 -9.20 -2.81 -13.07
CA LYS A 249 -9.25 -2.54 -14.50
C LYS A 249 -7.97 -1.85 -14.99
N GLN A 250 -7.59 -0.74 -14.33
CA GLN A 250 -6.45 0.09 -14.67
C GLN A 250 -6.21 1.06 -13.51
N ILE A 251 -4.95 1.33 -13.16
CA ILE A 251 -4.66 2.28 -12.08
C ILE A 251 -5.03 3.70 -12.51
N THR A 252 -5.98 4.27 -11.81
CA THR A 252 -6.46 5.65 -11.94
C THR A 252 -6.57 6.24 -10.54
N PRO A 253 -6.67 7.57 -10.36
CA PRO A 253 -6.94 8.15 -9.05
C PRO A 253 -8.13 7.50 -8.35
N LYS A 254 -9.20 7.21 -9.08
CA LYS A 254 -10.40 6.55 -8.53
C LYS A 254 -10.13 5.12 -8.06
N ILE A 255 -9.35 4.35 -8.80
CA ILE A 255 -8.97 2.98 -8.40
C ILE A 255 -7.99 3.01 -7.23
N LEU A 256 -7.07 3.97 -7.21
CA LEU A 256 -6.15 4.15 -6.08
C LEU A 256 -6.90 4.55 -4.80
N GLY A 257 -8.00 5.28 -4.91
CA GLY A 257 -8.86 5.67 -3.80
C GLY A 257 -9.68 4.52 -3.20
N LYS A 258 -9.93 3.47 -3.98
CA LYS A 258 -10.61 2.23 -3.52
C LYS A 258 -9.67 1.34 -2.72
#